data_de66ade15fe67c64a13e92fdd9cf52b5
#
_entry.id   de66ade15fe67c64a13e92fdd9cf52b5
#
_cell.length_a   1.000
_cell.length_b   1.000
_cell.length_c   1.000
_cell.angle_alpha   90.00
_cell.angle_beta   90.00
_cell.angle_gamma   90.00
#
_symmetry.space_group_name_H-M   'P 1'
#
loop_
_entity.id
_entity.type
_entity.pdbx_description
1 polymer ?
#
loop_
_entity_poly.entity_id
_entity_poly.type
_entity_poly.pdbx_seq_one_letter_code
_entity_poly.pdbx_strand_id
1 'polypeptide(L)'
;MSRGLRIVAERGLPTTIANKLRDGLEEKVRADLGEPIDVSIEQGSLLLDPDGEVHLGGSVPRNRKTDDVVIFLTEMPRLWGGKPTPAEIDLQRMAGIISLPACGVRRVARVVERLIVASAAGIIRQDLHEDLLERDCILARAARDLVAELGYEIGRHVDDPAREPCDPHLQR
;
A
#
# COMPACT_ATOMS: atom_id res chain seq x y z
N MET A 1 -11.09 15.75 15.27
CA MET A 1 -11.25 15.77 13.79
C MET A 1 -11.06 14.35 13.31
N SER A 2 -11.98 13.79 12.51
CA SER A 2 -11.79 12.43 11.95
C SER A 2 -10.79 12.49 10.81
N ARG A 3 -9.84 11.55 10.80
CA ARG A 3 -8.94 11.31 9.66
C ARG A 3 -9.73 10.73 8.48
N GLY A 4 -9.27 11.02 7.26
CA GLY A 4 -9.85 10.46 6.05
C GLY A 4 -8.95 9.39 5.45
N LEU A 5 -9.56 8.35 4.89
CA LEU A 5 -8.92 7.41 3.98
C LEU A 5 -9.49 7.62 2.58
N ARG A 6 -8.68 8.11 1.67
CA ARG A 6 -9.03 8.25 0.26
C ARG A 6 -8.49 7.11 -0.56
N ILE A 7 -9.36 6.44 -1.28
CA ILE A 7 -8.98 5.44 -2.26
C ILE A 7 -9.14 6.05 -3.63
N VAL A 8 -8.02 6.23 -4.32
CA VAL A 8 -7.97 6.74 -5.68
C VAL A 8 -7.78 5.56 -6.62
N ALA A 9 -8.82 5.20 -7.35
CA ALA A 9 -8.80 4.03 -8.23
C ALA A 9 -8.71 4.45 -9.70
N GLU A 10 -7.76 3.88 -10.43
CA GLU A 10 -7.70 4.03 -11.88
C GLU A 10 -8.95 3.45 -12.55
N ARG A 11 -9.22 3.93 -13.76
CA ARG A 11 -10.34 3.46 -14.56
C ARG A 11 -10.16 1.98 -14.89
N GLY A 12 -11.23 1.19 -14.79
CA GLY A 12 -11.20 -0.23 -15.12
C GLY A 12 -11.39 -1.13 -13.91
N LEU A 13 -10.58 -2.17 -13.80
CA LEU A 13 -10.64 -3.14 -12.72
C LEU A 13 -10.40 -2.50 -11.34
N PRO A 14 -9.47 -1.54 -11.15
CA PRO A 14 -9.29 -0.86 -9.87
C PRO A 14 -10.57 -0.20 -9.36
N THR A 15 -11.25 0.57 -10.21
CA THR A 15 -12.55 1.21 -9.87
C THR A 15 -13.62 0.17 -9.53
N THR A 16 -13.68 -0.93 -10.28
CA THR A 16 -14.63 -2.01 -10.02
C THR A 16 -14.40 -2.64 -8.65
N ILE A 17 -13.15 -2.92 -8.31
CA ILE A 17 -12.78 -3.49 -7.00
C ILE A 17 -13.06 -2.49 -5.88
N ALA A 18 -12.63 -1.23 -6.02
CA ALA A 18 -12.87 -0.20 -5.02
C ALA A 18 -14.35 -0.05 -4.67
N ASN A 19 -15.21 0.03 -5.69
CA ASN A 19 -16.65 0.13 -5.49
C ASN A 19 -17.25 -1.11 -4.80
N LYS A 20 -16.73 -2.30 -5.09
CA LYS A 20 -17.17 -3.54 -4.41
C LYS A 20 -16.80 -3.56 -2.93
N LEU A 21 -15.71 -2.89 -2.55
CA LEU A 21 -15.23 -2.87 -1.17
C LEU A 21 -15.88 -1.75 -0.33
N ARG A 22 -16.50 -0.77 -0.96
CA ARG A 22 -17.03 0.45 -0.34
C ARG A 22 -17.78 0.19 0.96
N ASP A 23 -18.78 -0.68 0.92
CA ASP A 23 -19.75 -0.85 2.01
C ASP A 23 -19.18 -1.52 3.28
N GLY A 24 -18.04 -2.19 3.18
CA GLY A 24 -17.45 -2.90 4.33
C GLY A 24 -16.08 -2.38 4.77
N LEU A 25 -15.48 -1.49 3.97
CA LEU A 25 -14.10 -1.10 4.18
C LEU A 25 -13.94 -0.18 5.41
N GLU A 26 -14.86 0.76 5.60
CA GLU A 26 -14.85 1.67 6.75
C GLU A 26 -14.90 0.91 8.08
N GLU A 27 -15.79 -0.09 8.19
CA GLU A 27 -15.91 -0.91 9.39
C GLU A 27 -14.63 -1.70 9.67
N LYS A 28 -14.00 -2.26 8.62
CA LYS A 28 -12.76 -3.04 8.76
C LYS A 28 -11.57 -2.17 9.15
N VAL A 29 -11.43 -1.01 8.54
CA VAL A 29 -10.37 -0.06 8.89
C VAL A 29 -10.59 0.45 10.32
N ARG A 30 -11.83 0.77 10.71
CA ARG A 30 -12.17 1.15 12.08
C ARG A 30 -11.86 0.03 13.08
N ALA A 31 -12.17 -1.22 12.75
CA ALA A 31 -11.89 -2.36 13.62
C ALA A 31 -10.39 -2.57 13.85
N ASP A 32 -9.57 -2.31 12.83
CA ASP A 32 -8.11 -2.45 12.93
C ASP A 32 -7.46 -1.28 13.66
N LEU A 33 -7.91 -0.05 13.39
CA LEU A 33 -7.32 1.16 13.98
C LEU A 33 -7.84 1.46 15.40
N GLY A 34 -9.04 1.01 15.74
CA GLY A 34 -9.71 1.33 17.00
C GLY A 34 -10.31 2.73 17.04
N GLU A 35 -10.27 3.49 15.93
CA GLU A 35 -10.80 4.84 15.82
C GLU A 35 -11.66 5.02 14.54
N PRO A 36 -12.63 5.96 14.55
CA PRO A 36 -13.43 6.23 13.38
C PRO A 36 -12.59 6.89 12.28
N ILE A 37 -12.73 6.38 11.07
CA ILE A 37 -12.12 6.92 9.86
C ILE A 37 -13.20 7.14 8.80
N ASP A 38 -13.10 8.22 8.05
CA ASP A 38 -14.00 8.53 6.94
C ASP A 38 -13.40 8.00 5.64
N VAL A 39 -14.09 7.05 5.00
CA VAL A 39 -13.59 6.39 3.78
C VAL A 39 -14.26 6.98 2.55
N SER A 40 -13.45 7.52 1.65
CA SER A 40 -13.90 8.01 0.34
C SER A 40 -13.23 7.25 -0.80
N ILE A 41 -13.99 7.05 -1.89
CA ILE A 41 -13.49 6.40 -3.10
C ILE A 41 -13.72 7.36 -4.27
N GLU A 42 -12.66 7.65 -4.98
CA GLU A 42 -12.69 8.51 -6.15
C GLU A 42 -11.95 7.86 -7.32
N GLN A 43 -12.32 8.24 -8.53
CA GLN A 43 -11.61 7.83 -9.73
C GLN A 43 -10.48 8.83 -9.99
N GLY A 44 -9.27 8.32 -10.22
CA GLY A 44 -8.10 9.13 -10.54
C GLY A 44 -7.05 8.31 -11.26
N SER A 45 -5.93 8.94 -11.59
CA SER A 45 -4.81 8.29 -12.26
C SER A 45 -3.51 8.64 -11.55
N LEU A 46 -2.58 7.70 -11.53
CA LEU A 46 -1.21 7.96 -11.14
C LEU A 46 -0.52 8.80 -12.23
N LEU A 47 0.22 9.79 -11.80
CA LEU A 47 1.10 10.54 -12.69
C LEU A 47 2.41 9.79 -12.84
N LEU A 48 2.88 9.71 -14.08
CA LEU A 48 4.19 9.20 -14.42
C LEU A 48 5.11 10.38 -14.75
N ASP A 49 6.35 10.25 -14.38
CA ASP A 49 7.40 11.13 -14.87
C ASP A 49 7.81 10.74 -16.32
N PRO A 50 8.69 11.51 -16.98
CA PRO A 50 9.12 11.21 -18.34
C PRO A 50 9.81 9.85 -18.50
N ASP A 51 10.36 9.30 -17.45
CA ASP A 51 11.04 8.01 -17.43
C ASP A 51 10.06 6.84 -17.18
N GLY A 52 8.77 7.15 -17.00
CA GLY A 52 7.70 6.17 -16.76
C GLY A 52 7.61 5.72 -15.29
N GLU A 53 8.34 6.36 -14.39
CA GLU A 53 8.24 6.11 -12.96
C GLU A 53 7.01 6.81 -12.35
N VAL A 54 6.46 6.24 -11.30
CA VAL A 54 5.28 6.83 -10.63
C VAL A 54 5.70 8.04 -9.81
N HIS A 55 5.12 9.19 -10.16
CA HIS A 55 5.30 10.42 -9.41
C HIS A 55 4.22 10.59 -8.33
N LEU A 56 4.37 9.88 -7.22
CA LEU A 56 3.36 9.83 -6.16
C LEU A 56 3.02 11.23 -5.61
N GLY A 57 4.03 12.09 -5.41
CA GLY A 57 3.84 13.45 -4.93
C GLY A 57 2.96 14.32 -5.81
N GLY A 58 3.03 14.14 -7.13
CA GLY A 58 2.16 14.83 -8.09
C GLY A 58 0.77 14.20 -8.21
N SER A 59 0.66 12.90 -7.88
CA SER A 59 -0.60 12.14 -7.98
C SER A 59 -1.53 12.41 -6.80
N VAL A 60 -0.99 12.75 -5.63
CA VAL A 60 -1.79 12.98 -4.42
C VAL A 60 -2.71 14.20 -4.62
N PRO A 61 -4.04 14.07 -4.38
CA PRO A 61 -4.99 15.15 -4.57
C PRO A 61 -4.65 16.39 -3.74
N ARG A 62 -4.61 17.56 -4.37
CA ARG A 62 -4.28 18.85 -3.70
C ARG A 62 -5.33 19.31 -2.69
N ASN A 63 -6.56 18.82 -2.80
CA ASN A 63 -7.68 19.17 -1.94
C ASN A 63 -7.84 18.23 -0.73
N ARG A 64 -6.87 17.37 -0.47
CA ARG A 64 -6.89 16.50 0.72
C ARG A 64 -6.62 17.31 1.99
N LYS A 65 -7.16 16.86 3.11
CA LYS A 65 -6.72 17.33 4.43
C LYS A 65 -5.31 16.81 4.71
N THR A 66 -4.55 17.52 5.53
CA THR A 66 -3.16 17.16 5.84
C THR A 66 -3.03 15.74 6.40
N ASP A 67 -4.00 15.33 7.22
CA ASP A 67 -3.99 14.05 7.93
C ASP A 67 -4.71 12.91 7.18
N ASP A 68 -5.18 13.17 5.95
CA ASP A 68 -5.80 12.13 5.12
C ASP A 68 -4.74 11.18 4.54
N VAL A 69 -5.00 9.89 4.66
CA VAL A 69 -4.24 8.84 3.99
C VAL A 69 -4.80 8.65 2.57
N VAL A 70 -3.92 8.50 1.59
CA VAL A 70 -4.31 8.27 0.19
C VAL A 70 -3.76 6.93 -0.28
N ILE A 71 -4.64 6.03 -0.72
CA ILE A 71 -4.24 4.75 -1.31
C ILE A 71 -4.65 4.71 -2.79
N PHE A 72 -3.68 4.55 -3.66
CA PHE A 72 -3.90 4.37 -5.09
C PHE A 72 -4.09 2.90 -5.43
N LEU A 73 -5.10 2.59 -6.23
CA LEU A 73 -5.28 1.27 -6.84
C LEU A 73 -4.99 1.36 -8.34
N THR A 74 -4.06 0.56 -8.84
CA THR A 74 -3.58 0.62 -10.22
C THR A 74 -3.49 -0.76 -10.86
N GLU A 75 -3.66 -0.84 -12.18
CA GLU A 75 -3.31 -2.01 -13.00
C GLU A 75 -1.84 -1.98 -13.44
N MET A 76 -1.10 -0.95 -13.07
CA MET A 76 0.32 -0.86 -13.37
C MET A 76 1.11 -1.87 -12.53
N PRO A 77 1.91 -2.75 -13.16
CA PRO A 77 2.81 -3.64 -12.44
C PRO A 77 3.87 -2.85 -11.66
N ARG A 78 4.03 -3.18 -10.39
CA ARG A 78 5.09 -2.61 -9.55
C ARG A 78 6.12 -3.67 -9.23
N LEU A 79 7.39 -3.30 -9.30
CA LEU A 79 8.51 -4.20 -9.03
C LEU A 79 9.44 -3.54 -8.02
N TRP A 80 9.90 -4.34 -7.05
CA TRP A 80 10.95 -3.97 -6.14
C TRP A 80 12.06 -5.01 -6.20
N GLY A 81 13.28 -4.59 -6.57
CA GLY A 81 14.37 -5.53 -6.81
C GLY A 81 14.04 -6.61 -7.86
N GLY A 82 13.26 -6.26 -8.89
CA GLY A 82 12.82 -7.18 -9.94
C GLY A 82 11.68 -8.13 -9.54
N LYS A 83 11.15 -8.03 -8.32
CA LYS A 83 10.04 -8.87 -7.84
C LYS A 83 8.72 -8.09 -7.83
N PRO A 84 7.60 -8.74 -8.21
CA PRO A 84 6.28 -8.11 -8.11
C PRO A 84 6.00 -7.64 -6.68
N THR A 85 5.62 -6.36 -6.54
CA THR A 85 5.34 -5.73 -5.26
C THR A 85 3.86 -5.36 -5.21
N PRO A 86 3.06 -5.98 -4.32
CA PRO A 86 1.63 -5.74 -4.25
C PRO A 86 1.27 -4.40 -3.63
N ALA A 87 2.10 -3.86 -2.74
CA ALA A 87 1.88 -2.56 -2.12
C ALA A 87 3.20 -1.83 -1.85
N GLU A 88 3.18 -0.52 -2.05
CA GLU A 88 4.26 0.41 -1.70
C GLU A 88 3.68 1.53 -0.84
N ILE A 89 4.45 2.04 0.11
CA ILE A 89 4.01 3.11 1.01
C ILE A 89 5.05 4.22 1.07
N ASP A 90 4.57 5.44 0.96
CA ASP A 90 5.33 6.67 1.21
C ASP A 90 4.75 7.36 2.45
N LEU A 91 5.47 7.24 3.55
CA LEU A 91 5.06 7.78 4.84
C LEU A 91 5.12 9.30 4.88
N GLN A 92 6.11 9.90 4.21
CA GLN A 92 6.24 11.36 4.18
C GLN A 92 5.04 12.01 3.48
N ARG A 93 4.43 11.27 2.55
CA ARG A 93 3.24 11.72 1.82
C ARG A 93 1.94 11.15 2.34
N MET A 94 2.00 10.32 3.40
CA MET A 94 0.84 9.59 3.89
C MET A 94 0.06 8.92 2.75
N ALA A 95 0.78 8.25 1.86
CA ALA A 95 0.22 7.68 0.65
C ALA A 95 0.75 6.29 0.37
N GLY A 96 -0.03 5.47 -0.33
CA GLY A 96 0.39 4.15 -0.77
C GLY A 96 -0.13 3.82 -2.16
N ILE A 97 0.47 2.81 -2.78
CA ILE A 97 0.06 2.27 -4.08
C ILE A 97 -0.17 0.78 -3.91
N ILE A 98 -1.30 0.28 -4.41
CA ILE A 98 -1.58 -1.15 -4.49
C ILE A 98 -1.66 -1.53 -5.96
N SER A 99 -0.78 -2.44 -6.38
CA SER A 99 -0.67 -2.97 -7.73
C SER A 99 -1.51 -4.24 -7.87
N LEU A 100 -2.61 -4.17 -8.61
CA LEU A 100 -3.51 -5.31 -8.81
C LEU A 100 -2.83 -6.50 -9.48
N PRO A 101 -1.97 -6.34 -10.49
CA PRO A 101 -1.26 -7.47 -11.10
C PRO A 101 -0.42 -8.28 -10.11
N ALA A 102 0.13 -7.63 -9.08
CA ALA A 102 0.91 -8.30 -8.05
C ALA A 102 0.04 -8.97 -6.97
N CYS A 103 -1.28 -8.68 -6.92
CA CYS A 103 -2.23 -9.31 -6.00
C CYS A 103 -2.71 -10.70 -6.48
N GLY A 104 -2.32 -11.13 -7.68
CA GLY A 104 -2.74 -12.39 -8.27
C GLY A 104 -4.16 -12.36 -8.85
N VAL A 105 -4.59 -13.51 -9.44
CA VAL A 105 -5.87 -13.58 -10.17
C VAL A 105 -7.03 -14.11 -9.34
N ARG A 106 -6.75 -14.76 -8.22
CA ARG A 106 -7.80 -15.35 -7.36
C ARG A 106 -8.06 -14.45 -6.16
N ARG A 107 -9.35 -14.20 -5.88
CA ARG A 107 -9.79 -13.41 -4.71
C ARG A 107 -9.16 -12.02 -4.61
N VAL A 108 -8.83 -11.40 -5.74
CA VAL A 108 -8.14 -10.09 -5.82
C VAL A 108 -8.80 -9.05 -4.90
N ALA A 109 -10.12 -8.94 -4.91
CA ALA A 109 -10.83 -7.99 -4.05
C ALA A 109 -10.52 -8.19 -2.55
N ARG A 110 -10.45 -9.45 -2.07
CA ARG A 110 -10.12 -9.75 -0.67
C ARG A 110 -8.66 -9.43 -0.34
N VAL A 111 -7.75 -9.67 -1.28
CA VAL A 111 -6.32 -9.32 -1.11
C VAL A 111 -6.18 -7.81 -1.04
N VAL A 112 -6.78 -7.10 -2.00
CA VAL A 112 -6.77 -5.62 -2.05
C VAL A 112 -7.37 -5.02 -0.78
N GLU A 113 -8.49 -5.53 -0.29
CA GLU A 113 -9.11 -5.09 0.96
C GLU A 113 -8.14 -5.17 2.13
N ARG A 114 -7.49 -6.32 2.32
CA ARG A 114 -6.51 -6.53 3.39
C ARG A 114 -5.28 -5.62 3.23
N LEU A 115 -4.82 -5.41 2.00
CA LEU A 115 -3.71 -4.49 1.73
C LEU A 115 -4.09 -3.03 2.03
N ILE A 116 -5.31 -2.60 1.68
CA ILE A 116 -5.79 -1.26 2.02
C ILE A 116 -5.79 -1.07 3.53
N VAL A 117 -6.41 -2.00 4.27
CA VAL A 117 -6.48 -1.93 5.75
C VAL A 117 -5.08 -1.90 6.35
N ALA A 118 -4.20 -2.82 5.96
CA ALA A 118 -2.84 -2.90 6.47
C ALA A 118 -2.00 -1.65 6.13
N SER A 119 -2.12 -1.13 4.91
CA SER A 119 -1.40 0.07 4.47
C SER A 119 -1.89 1.32 5.21
N ALA A 120 -3.20 1.50 5.32
CA ALA A 120 -3.77 2.62 6.06
C ALA A 120 -3.36 2.58 7.54
N ALA A 121 -3.47 1.42 8.18
CA ALA A 121 -3.04 1.24 9.57
C ALA A 121 -1.54 1.47 9.76
N GLY A 122 -0.72 0.99 8.83
CA GLY A 122 0.73 1.21 8.84
C GLY A 122 1.09 2.70 8.77
N ILE A 123 0.46 3.44 7.86
CA ILE A 123 0.68 4.89 7.70
C ILE A 123 0.23 5.63 8.95
N ILE A 124 -0.99 5.38 9.44
CA ILE A 124 -1.58 6.09 10.58
C ILE A 124 -0.81 5.82 11.87
N ARG A 125 -0.45 4.56 12.15
CA ARG A 125 0.29 4.20 13.37
C ARG A 125 1.70 4.78 13.39
N GLN A 126 2.33 4.95 12.23
CA GLN A 126 3.67 5.54 12.15
C GLN A 126 3.67 7.05 12.29
N ASP A 127 2.62 7.74 11.83
CA ASP A 127 2.42 9.16 12.10
C ASP A 127 2.27 9.45 13.61
N LEU A 128 1.78 8.47 14.39
CA LEU A 128 1.67 8.57 15.85
C LEU A 128 2.97 8.27 16.61
N HIS A 129 3.98 7.67 15.94
CA HIS A 129 5.25 7.30 16.57
C HIS A 129 6.43 7.79 15.73
N GLU A 130 6.92 9.00 16.00
CA GLU A 130 8.09 9.61 15.34
C GLU A 130 9.41 8.85 15.50
N ASP A 131 9.47 7.74 16.23
CA ASP A 131 10.73 7.15 16.75
C ASP A 131 11.14 5.80 16.16
N LEU A 132 10.67 5.37 14.98
CA LEU A 132 11.03 4.04 14.46
C LEU A 132 11.80 4.08 13.14
N LEU A 133 13.13 4.07 13.25
CA LEU A 133 14.13 3.95 12.17
C LEU A 133 14.19 2.55 11.50
N GLU A 134 13.27 1.60 11.77
CA GLU A 134 13.24 0.26 11.17
C GLU A 134 12.10 0.07 10.15
N ARG A 135 11.78 1.10 9.42
CA ARG A 135 10.49 1.27 8.72
C ARG A 135 10.28 0.41 7.48
N ASP A 136 11.32 0.05 6.76
CA ASP A 136 11.21 -0.69 5.49
C ASP A 136 10.98 -2.19 5.67
N CYS A 137 11.31 -2.74 6.85
CA CYS A 137 11.19 -4.18 7.14
C CYS A 137 9.77 -4.65 7.51
N ILE A 138 8.96 -3.80 8.16
CA ILE A 138 7.68 -4.23 8.76
C ILE A 138 6.62 -4.46 7.69
N LEU A 139 6.55 -3.61 6.67
CA LEU A 139 5.55 -3.70 5.61
C LEU A 139 5.87 -4.80 4.59
N ALA A 140 7.14 -4.97 4.26
CA ALA A 140 7.58 -6.10 3.46
C ALA A 140 7.36 -7.44 4.19
N ARG A 141 7.35 -7.43 5.52
CA ARG A 141 7.03 -8.59 6.35
C ARG A 141 5.53 -8.85 6.40
N ALA A 142 4.71 -7.83 6.66
CA ALA A 142 3.26 -7.94 6.66
C ALA A 142 2.70 -8.35 5.29
N ALA A 143 3.23 -7.79 4.21
CA ALA A 143 2.85 -8.20 2.86
C ALA A 143 3.27 -9.65 2.56
N ARG A 144 4.44 -10.09 3.02
CA ARG A 144 4.90 -11.49 2.86
C ARG A 144 4.07 -12.46 3.70
N ASP A 145 3.77 -12.12 4.94
CA ASP A 145 2.96 -12.95 5.83
C ASP A 145 1.53 -13.08 5.28
N LEU A 146 0.98 -12.00 4.72
CA LEU A 146 -0.31 -11.98 4.07
C LEU A 146 -0.34 -12.87 2.81
N VAL A 147 0.71 -12.82 2.00
CA VAL A 147 0.87 -13.65 0.80
C VAL A 147 1.03 -15.12 1.19
N ALA A 148 1.74 -15.41 2.27
CA ALA A 148 1.92 -16.77 2.80
C ALA A 148 0.62 -17.33 3.38
N GLU A 149 -0.15 -16.56 4.15
CA GLU A 149 -1.47 -16.98 4.68
C GLU A 149 -2.50 -17.23 3.58
N LEU A 150 -2.40 -16.54 2.44
CA LEU A 150 -3.31 -16.72 1.31
C LEU A 150 -2.98 -17.96 0.46
N GLY A 151 -1.97 -18.74 0.85
CA GLY A 151 -1.60 -19.99 0.17
C GLY A 151 -0.95 -19.75 -1.20
N TYR A 152 -0.36 -18.59 -1.42
CA TYR A 152 0.56 -18.39 -2.53
C TYR A 152 1.87 -19.09 -2.17
N GLU A 153 2.03 -20.33 -2.62
CA GLU A 153 3.36 -20.88 -2.78
C GLU A 153 4.09 -20.06 -3.84
N ILE A 154 4.79 -19.02 -3.40
CA ILE A 154 5.90 -18.48 -4.18
C ILE A 154 6.90 -19.61 -4.22
N GLY A 155 7.02 -20.22 -5.40
CA GLY A 155 7.88 -21.36 -5.62
C GLY A 155 9.22 -21.14 -4.93
N ARG A 156 9.54 -22.02 -3.97
CA ARG A 156 10.85 -22.07 -3.32
C ARG A 156 11.89 -22.47 -4.37
N HIS A 157 12.40 -21.47 -5.06
CA HIS A 157 13.73 -21.50 -5.62
C HIS A 157 14.40 -20.23 -5.12
N VAL A 158 14.82 -20.32 -3.88
CA VAL A 158 15.78 -19.37 -3.30
C VAL A 158 17.04 -20.17 -3.04
N ASP A 159 17.85 -20.30 -4.05
CA ASP A 159 19.28 -20.33 -3.83
C ASP A 159 19.65 -18.90 -3.42
N ASP A 160 19.88 -18.72 -2.15
CA ASP A 160 20.34 -17.48 -1.52
C ASP A 160 21.87 -17.39 -1.68
N PRO A 161 22.41 -16.55 -2.57
CA PRO A 161 23.76 -16.10 -2.43
C PRO A 161 23.80 -14.67 -1.89
N ALA A 162 24.29 -14.55 -0.68
CA ALA A 162 24.77 -13.34 -0.05
C ALA A 162 23.69 -12.40 0.54
N ARG A 163 23.26 -12.72 1.77
CA ARG A 163 22.98 -11.69 2.76
C ARG A 163 24.24 -10.87 2.96
N GLU A 164 24.30 -9.70 2.34
CA GLU A 164 25.15 -8.65 2.89
C GLU A 164 24.44 -8.12 4.15
N PRO A 165 25.10 -8.18 5.31
CA PRO A 165 24.60 -7.53 6.51
C PRO A 165 24.60 -6.03 6.25
N CYS A 166 23.51 -5.35 6.60
CA CYS A 166 23.47 -3.89 6.70
C CYS A 166 24.64 -3.46 7.60
N ASP A 167 25.67 -2.89 7.03
CA ASP A 167 26.81 -2.36 7.76
C ASP A 167 26.40 -1.00 8.35
N PRO A 168 26.32 -0.85 9.69
CA PRO A 168 25.91 0.39 10.33
C PRO A 168 26.99 1.48 10.30
N HIS A 169 28.11 1.30 9.59
CA HIS A 169 29.26 2.21 9.65
C HIS A 169 29.51 3.09 8.43
N LEU A 170 28.57 3.19 7.48
CA LEU A 170 28.70 4.14 6.36
C LEU A 170 27.96 5.47 6.66
N GLN A 171 28.31 6.10 7.78
CA GLN A 171 28.10 7.54 8.00
C GLN A 171 29.41 8.16 8.46
N ARG A 172 30.19 8.67 7.52
CA ARG A 172 31.11 9.78 7.72
C ARG A 172 31.10 10.69 6.50
#